data_01da1c188384a39eb871555bfaab9495
#
_entry.id   01da1c188384a39eb871555bfaab9495
#
_cell.length_a   1.000
_cell.length_b   1.000
_cell.length_c   1.000
_cell.angle_alpha   90.00
_cell.angle_beta   90.00
_cell.angle_gamma   90.00
#
_symmetry.space_group_name_H-M   'P 1'
#
loop_
_entity.id
_entity.type
_entity.pdbx_description
1 polymer ?
#
loop_
_entity_poly.entity_id
_entity_poly.type
_entity_poly.pdbx_seq_one_letter_code
_entity_poly.pdbx_strand_id
1 'polypeptide(L)'
;MRFSALKILSEGLTGNRGWGPHWRDPEPAEEYDIVIIGGGGHGLSTAYYLAKAHGLKKIAVLEKGYIGGGNIGRNTTIVRANYFLPGNSQFYSHSLKLWEGLETDLNYNVMHSQRGVIGLFHSDGQRDEAIRRGNSIRNQGDDAELLSVDQLRKMLPYLDYDQSRFPIYGGLLQRRGGTARHDAVAWGYARGADQRGVDLIQNCEVTGIDIKAGIVQGVQTSRGAIRAKKVGIVVAGRSSQVAAMAGMRLPIESHLLQAFVTEGLKPCIDHVISFGMGHFYISQSDKGGLVFGGDLDMYASYAARGNLPMVEHVAEAGMTLMPMIGKARMLRSWGGIMDMTPDGSPIIDKTHIEGLYLNAGWCYGGFKAVPASGNCFAHLMATGSPHAAAQSFRLDRFQTGRGLMDEEGTGAQHNLH
;
A
#
# COMPACT_ATOMS: atom_id res chain seq x y z
N MET A 1 7.69 -1.20 -23.95
CA MET A 1 7.83 -0.72 -25.33
C MET A 1 8.18 0.77 -25.25
N ARG A 2 9.31 1.18 -25.76
CA ARG A 2 9.64 2.61 -25.85
C ARG A 2 9.02 3.13 -27.14
N PHE A 3 8.20 4.16 -27.06
CA PHE A 3 7.66 4.83 -28.24
C PHE A 3 8.74 5.73 -28.85
N SER A 4 8.94 5.65 -30.17
CA SER A 4 9.83 6.58 -30.87
C SER A 4 9.22 7.98 -30.93
N ALA A 5 10.05 9.00 -31.01
CA ALA A 5 9.58 10.38 -31.20
C ALA A 5 8.68 10.54 -32.43
N LEU A 6 8.97 9.82 -33.51
CA LEU A 6 8.16 9.78 -34.72
C LEU A 6 6.77 9.18 -34.46
N LYS A 7 6.67 8.11 -33.65
CA LYS A 7 5.39 7.53 -33.29
C LYS A 7 4.56 8.50 -32.44
N ILE A 8 5.17 9.17 -31.47
CA ILE A 8 4.49 10.18 -30.64
C ILE A 8 3.97 11.33 -31.50
N LEU A 9 4.80 11.83 -32.42
CA LEU A 9 4.41 12.90 -33.33
C LEU A 9 3.25 12.46 -34.26
N SER A 10 3.37 11.29 -34.87
CA SER A 10 2.33 10.72 -35.75
C SER A 10 1.01 10.56 -35.01
N GLU A 11 1.03 9.99 -33.80
CA GLU A 11 -0.19 9.81 -32.99
C GLU A 11 -0.78 11.15 -32.55
N GLY A 12 0.05 12.12 -32.17
CA GLY A 12 -0.42 13.48 -31.85
C GLY A 12 -1.12 14.15 -33.01
N LEU A 13 -0.59 14.01 -34.24
CA LEU A 13 -1.21 14.56 -35.46
C LEU A 13 -2.51 13.84 -35.86
N THR A 14 -2.66 12.58 -35.49
CA THR A 14 -3.89 11.78 -35.80
C THR A 14 -4.90 11.76 -34.66
N GLY A 15 -4.72 12.60 -33.64
CA GLY A 15 -5.62 12.70 -32.49
C GLY A 15 -5.52 11.51 -31.53
N ASN A 16 -4.35 10.88 -31.46
CA ASN A 16 -4.03 9.75 -30.57
C ASN A 16 -4.92 8.50 -30.79
N ARG A 17 -5.38 8.27 -32.01
CA ARG A 17 -6.30 7.17 -32.34
C ARG A 17 -5.61 5.81 -32.56
N GLY A 18 -4.29 5.80 -32.77
CA GLY A 18 -3.50 4.60 -33.05
C GLY A 18 -2.90 3.94 -31.81
N TRP A 19 -3.22 4.40 -30.59
CA TRP A 19 -2.78 3.76 -29.36
C TRP A 19 -3.63 2.54 -29.05
N GLY A 20 -3.01 1.39 -28.95
CA GLY A 20 -3.65 0.18 -28.43
C GLY A 20 -3.88 0.26 -26.91
N PRO A 21 -4.76 -0.60 -26.37
CA PRO A 21 -4.95 -0.70 -24.92
C PRO A 21 -3.64 -1.12 -24.23
N HIS A 22 -3.45 -0.69 -22.99
CA HIS A 22 -2.25 -1.03 -22.20
C HIS A 22 -2.22 -2.50 -21.77
N TRP A 23 -3.36 -3.14 -21.64
CA TRP A 23 -3.59 -4.56 -21.39
C TRP A 23 -4.88 -5.01 -22.09
N ARG A 24 -5.02 -6.32 -22.26
CA ARG A 24 -6.23 -6.94 -22.80
C ARG A 24 -7.37 -6.85 -21.78
N ASP A 25 -8.60 -6.92 -22.24
CA ASP A 25 -9.81 -7.08 -21.41
C ASP A 25 -10.54 -8.35 -21.88
N PRO A 26 -10.01 -9.54 -21.56
CA PRO A 26 -10.56 -10.80 -22.06
C PRO A 26 -11.85 -11.18 -21.33
N GLU A 27 -12.69 -11.97 -22.00
CA GLU A 27 -13.74 -12.70 -21.31
C GLU A 27 -13.11 -13.74 -20.38
N PRO A 28 -13.70 -13.99 -19.18
CA PRO A 28 -13.19 -15.00 -18.27
C PRO A 28 -13.27 -16.39 -18.92
N ALA A 29 -12.18 -17.17 -18.82
CA ALA A 29 -12.23 -18.58 -19.17
C ALA A 29 -12.96 -19.38 -18.08
N GLU A 30 -13.46 -20.56 -18.41
CA GLU A 30 -14.15 -21.43 -17.46
C GLU A 30 -13.25 -21.98 -16.35
N GLU A 31 -11.93 -22.00 -16.59
CA GLU A 31 -10.97 -22.61 -15.66
C GLU A 31 -9.60 -21.92 -15.70
N TYR A 32 -9.05 -21.70 -14.51
CA TYR A 32 -7.68 -21.24 -14.29
C TYR A 32 -6.95 -22.15 -13.29
N ASP A 33 -5.62 -22.14 -13.35
CA ASP A 33 -4.82 -22.76 -12.27
C ASP A 33 -4.87 -21.91 -11.01
N ILE A 34 -4.85 -20.57 -11.19
CA ILE A 34 -4.85 -19.60 -10.08
C ILE A 34 -5.81 -18.45 -10.40
N VAL A 35 -6.67 -18.15 -9.44
CA VAL A 35 -7.51 -16.94 -9.43
C VAL A 35 -7.07 -16.03 -8.30
N ILE A 36 -6.79 -14.77 -8.62
CA ILE A 36 -6.53 -13.70 -7.65
C ILE A 36 -7.77 -12.81 -7.58
N ILE A 37 -8.37 -12.72 -6.41
CA ILE A 37 -9.51 -11.83 -6.15
C ILE A 37 -8.96 -10.47 -5.74
N GLY A 38 -9.16 -9.45 -6.58
CA GLY A 38 -8.75 -8.07 -6.38
C GLY A 38 -7.65 -7.60 -7.33
N GLY A 39 -8.00 -6.64 -8.21
CA GLY A 39 -7.11 -5.96 -9.17
C GLY A 39 -6.41 -4.73 -8.58
N GLY A 40 -6.15 -4.71 -7.29
CA GLY A 40 -5.33 -3.71 -6.61
C GLY A 40 -3.83 -3.96 -6.75
N GLY A 41 -2.99 -3.12 -6.15
CA GLY A 41 -1.53 -3.23 -6.26
C GLY A 41 -0.99 -4.59 -5.84
N HIS A 42 -1.46 -5.13 -4.72
CA HIS A 42 -1.03 -6.44 -4.21
C HIS A 42 -1.46 -7.60 -5.13
N GLY A 43 -2.68 -7.59 -5.64
CA GLY A 43 -3.15 -8.64 -6.55
C GLY A 43 -2.44 -8.61 -7.90
N LEU A 44 -2.26 -7.42 -8.48
CA LEU A 44 -1.54 -7.25 -9.74
C LEU A 44 -0.06 -7.64 -9.63
N SER A 45 0.61 -7.23 -8.54
CA SER A 45 2.01 -7.62 -8.30
C SER A 45 2.13 -9.12 -8.05
N THR A 46 1.19 -9.74 -7.33
CA THR A 46 1.15 -11.20 -7.14
C THR A 46 1.07 -11.91 -8.48
N ALA A 47 0.12 -11.55 -9.33
CA ALA A 47 -0.06 -12.15 -10.65
C ALA A 47 1.18 -11.97 -11.54
N TYR A 48 1.79 -10.79 -11.49
CA TYR A 48 3.05 -10.52 -12.19
C TYR A 48 4.17 -11.46 -11.74
N TYR A 49 4.40 -11.61 -10.43
CA TYR A 49 5.47 -12.47 -9.92
C TYR A 49 5.17 -13.97 -10.09
N LEU A 50 3.91 -14.41 -10.02
CA LEU A 50 3.52 -15.79 -10.37
C LEU A 50 3.94 -16.12 -11.81
N ALA A 51 3.69 -15.23 -12.75
CA ALA A 51 4.06 -15.43 -14.14
C ALA A 51 5.57 -15.21 -14.38
N LYS A 52 6.19 -14.18 -13.80
CA LYS A 52 7.59 -13.82 -14.03
C LYS A 52 8.57 -14.75 -13.33
N ALA A 53 8.38 -14.94 -12.01
CA ALA A 53 9.36 -15.63 -11.17
C ALA A 53 9.12 -17.16 -11.11
N HIS A 54 7.87 -17.58 -11.29
CA HIS A 54 7.49 -19.00 -11.18
C HIS A 54 7.04 -19.61 -12.51
N GLY A 55 6.97 -18.84 -13.59
CA GLY A 55 6.62 -19.31 -14.91
C GLY A 55 5.20 -19.88 -15.04
N LEU A 56 4.33 -19.59 -14.08
CA LEU A 56 2.98 -20.13 -14.05
C LEU A 56 2.11 -19.50 -15.14
N LYS A 57 1.18 -20.28 -15.64
CA LYS A 57 0.24 -19.92 -16.70
C LYS A 57 -1.19 -20.04 -16.17
N LYS A 58 -2.18 -19.70 -17.01
CA LYS A 58 -3.60 -19.77 -16.65
C LYS A 58 -3.91 -19.09 -15.32
N ILE A 59 -3.50 -17.83 -15.20
CA ILE A 59 -3.74 -16.98 -14.05
C ILE A 59 -4.77 -15.93 -14.42
N ALA A 60 -5.80 -15.73 -13.59
CA ALA A 60 -6.75 -14.63 -13.70
C ALA A 60 -6.65 -13.69 -12.48
N VAL A 61 -6.77 -12.41 -12.73
CA VAL A 61 -7.05 -11.38 -11.71
C VAL A 61 -8.47 -10.89 -11.93
N LEU A 62 -9.33 -11.06 -10.93
CA LEU A 62 -10.73 -10.63 -10.98
C LEU A 62 -10.89 -9.33 -10.21
N GLU A 63 -11.30 -8.27 -10.90
CA GLU A 63 -11.55 -6.95 -10.31
C GLU A 63 -13.02 -6.58 -10.49
N LYS A 64 -13.70 -6.27 -9.38
CA LYS A 64 -15.12 -5.92 -9.42
C LYS A 64 -15.45 -4.62 -10.16
N GLY A 65 -14.50 -3.70 -10.19
CA GLY A 65 -14.58 -2.45 -10.93
C GLY A 65 -13.51 -2.39 -12.01
N TYR A 66 -12.66 -1.39 -11.93
CA TYR A 66 -11.57 -1.18 -12.87
C TYR A 66 -10.20 -1.21 -12.15
N ILE A 67 -9.16 -1.55 -12.89
CA ILE A 67 -7.77 -1.57 -12.39
C ILE A 67 -7.39 -0.21 -11.81
N GLY A 68 -6.96 -0.21 -10.54
CA GLY A 68 -6.61 1.00 -9.82
C GLY A 68 -7.77 1.71 -9.11
N GLY A 69 -9.02 1.25 -9.24
CA GLY A 69 -10.20 1.86 -8.61
C GLY A 69 -10.32 1.65 -7.10
N GLY A 70 -9.59 0.68 -6.54
CA GLY A 70 -9.58 0.36 -5.11
C GLY A 70 -8.64 1.24 -4.28
N ASN A 71 -8.16 0.71 -3.15
CA ASN A 71 -7.28 1.43 -2.23
C ASN A 71 -5.98 1.92 -2.87
N ILE A 72 -5.46 1.23 -3.88
CA ILE A 72 -4.26 1.70 -4.57
C ILE A 72 -4.47 3.07 -5.21
N GLY A 73 -5.63 3.35 -5.78
CA GLY A 73 -5.96 4.67 -6.33
C GLY A 73 -6.33 5.74 -5.29
N ARG A 74 -6.36 5.37 -4.00
CA ARG A 74 -6.77 6.25 -2.88
C ARG A 74 -5.64 6.52 -1.89
N ASN A 75 -4.47 6.03 -2.18
CA ASN A 75 -3.33 6.08 -1.29
C ASN A 75 -2.52 7.36 -1.47
N THR A 76 -1.73 7.71 -0.48
CA THR A 76 -0.93 8.93 -0.44
C THR A 76 0.52 8.73 -0.88
N THR A 77 0.81 7.58 -1.48
CA THR A 77 2.02 7.30 -2.28
C THR A 77 3.35 7.21 -1.54
N ILE A 78 3.36 7.16 -0.22
CA ILE A 78 4.58 7.13 0.59
C ILE A 78 5.25 5.74 0.50
N VAL A 79 6.54 5.72 0.19
CA VAL A 79 7.42 4.54 0.18
C VAL A 79 8.47 4.71 1.27
N ARG A 80 8.53 3.79 2.22
CA ARG A 80 9.50 3.78 3.32
C ARG A 80 9.75 2.36 3.83
N ALA A 81 10.88 2.12 4.48
CA ALA A 81 11.23 0.85 5.10
C ALA A 81 11.73 1.02 6.55
N ASN A 82 11.38 2.13 7.20
CA ASN A 82 11.84 2.46 8.54
C ASN A 82 11.06 1.73 9.65
N TYR A 83 10.83 0.43 9.47
CA TYR A 83 10.30 -0.50 10.46
C TYR A 83 11.43 -1.11 11.27
N PHE A 84 11.20 -1.42 12.55
CA PHE A 84 12.28 -1.88 13.43
C PHE A 84 12.06 -3.28 14.02
N LEU A 85 10.84 -3.79 14.09
CA LEU A 85 10.59 -5.16 14.53
C LEU A 85 11.06 -6.17 13.47
N PRO A 86 11.70 -7.27 13.85
CA PRO A 86 12.42 -8.15 12.92
C PRO A 86 11.60 -8.62 11.71
N GLY A 87 10.34 -9.03 11.91
CA GLY A 87 9.48 -9.51 10.82
C GLY A 87 9.16 -8.40 9.82
N ASN A 88 8.73 -7.24 10.31
CA ASN A 88 8.39 -6.10 9.46
C ASN A 88 9.62 -5.50 8.80
N SER A 89 10.70 -5.29 9.54
CA SER A 89 11.90 -4.65 9.00
C SER A 89 12.52 -5.45 7.85
N GLN A 90 12.64 -6.77 7.98
CA GLN A 90 13.13 -7.62 6.90
C GLN A 90 12.24 -7.56 5.65
N PHE A 91 10.93 -7.54 5.85
CA PHE A 91 9.97 -7.46 4.75
C PHE A 91 9.99 -6.11 4.05
N TYR A 92 9.98 -5.01 4.80
CA TYR A 92 9.98 -3.67 4.18
C TYR A 92 11.34 -3.30 3.59
N SER A 93 12.46 -3.80 4.14
CA SER A 93 13.78 -3.73 3.49
C SER A 93 13.79 -4.47 2.15
N HIS A 94 13.22 -5.69 2.11
CA HIS A 94 13.05 -6.42 0.85
C HIS A 94 12.17 -5.64 -0.13
N SER A 95 11.08 -5.03 0.35
CA SER A 95 10.21 -4.20 -0.48
C SER A 95 10.93 -2.99 -1.07
N LEU A 96 11.74 -2.29 -0.27
CA LEU A 96 12.49 -1.11 -0.74
C LEU A 96 13.49 -1.48 -1.84
N LYS A 97 14.19 -2.61 -1.71
CA LYS A 97 15.08 -3.13 -2.76
C LYS A 97 14.33 -3.43 -4.06
N LEU A 98 13.11 -3.98 -3.95
CA LEU A 98 12.26 -4.22 -5.12
C LEU A 98 11.76 -2.91 -5.74
N TRP A 99 11.44 -1.90 -4.93
CA TRP A 99 11.07 -0.57 -5.41
C TRP A 99 12.19 0.07 -6.25
N GLU A 100 13.44 -0.03 -5.80
CA GLU A 100 14.61 0.53 -6.49
C GLU A 100 14.85 -0.07 -7.87
N GLY A 101 14.49 -1.34 -8.06
CA GLY A 101 14.58 -2.03 -9.35
C GLY A 101 13.30 -2.01 -10.19
N LEU A 102 12.18 -1.51 -9.65
CA LEU A 102 10.85 -1.75 -10.19
C LEU A 102 10.63 -1.19 -11.60
N GLU A 103 11.13 0.01 -11.87
CA GLU A 103 11.00 0.65 -13.20
C GLU A 103 11.70 -0.15 -14.30
N THR A 104 12.88 -0.68 -13.98
CA THR A 104 13.60 -1.56 -14.88
C THR A 104 12.87 -2.88 -15.07
N ASP A 105 12.41 -3.47 -14.01
CA ASP A 105 11.69 -4.76 -13.99
C ASP A 105 10.41 -4.74 -14.81
N LEU A 106 9.63 -3.68 -14.68
CA LEU A 106 8.37 -3.50 -15.40
C LEU A 106 8.57 -2.89 -16.79
N ASN A 107 9.76 -2.34 -17.08
CA ASN A 107 9.99 -1.45 -18.23
C ASN A 107 8.87 -0.38 -18.31
N TYR A 108 8.61 0.26 -17.16
CA TYR A 108 7.53 1.20 -16.97
C TYR A 108 7.88 2.20 -15.87
N ASN A 109 7.76 3.50 -16.15
CA ASN A 109 8.06 4.54 -15.16
C ASN A 109 6.96 4.62 -14.11
N VAL A 110 7.24 4.16 -12.90
CA VAL A 110 6.33 4.26 -11.74
C VAL A 110 6.54 5.57 -10.96
N MET A 111 7.42 6.44 -11.44
CA MET A 111 7.76 7.73 -10.83
C MET A 111 8.21 7.57 -9.37
N HIS A 112 9.04 6.55 -9.12
CA HIS A 112 9.64 6.35 -7.80
C HIS A 112 10.70 7.42 -7.54
N SER A 113 10.44 8.26 -6.55
CA SER A 113 11.30 9.39 -6.18
C SER A 113 11.76 9.24 -4.75
N GLN A 114 13.05 8.93 -4.56
CA GLN A 114 13.70 8.81 -3.25
C GLN A 114 14.10 10.19 -2.74
N ARG A 115 13.14 10.93 -2.25
CA ARG A 115 13.31 12.30 -1.73
C ARG A 115 13.45 12.37 -0.22
N GLY A 116 13.45 11.21 0.46
CA GLY A 116 13.54 11.10 1.90
C GLY A 116 12.19 11.14 2.60
N VAL A 117 12.12 10.40 3.72
CA VAL A 117 11.00 10.41 4.65
C VAL A 117 11.52 10.80 6.03
N ILE A 118 10.96 11.84 6.63
CA ILE A 118 11.34 12.35 7.94
C ILE A 118 10.19 12.12 8.91
N GLY A 119 10.42 11.32 9.95
CA GLY A 119 9.53 11.22 11.10
C GLY A 119 9.99 12.21 12.17
N LEU A 120 9.16 13.20 12.50
CA LEU A 120 9.44 14.14 13.58
C LEU A 120 9.12 13.52 14.93
N PHE A 121 9.90 13.87 15.94
CA PHE A 121 9.63 13.52 17.34
C PHE A 121 9.47 14.79 18.20
N HIS A 122 8.58 14.67 19.18
CA HIS A 122 8.00 15.81 19.90
C HIS A 122 8.24 15.75 21.41
N SER A 123 9.02 14.76 21.87
CA SER A 123 9.39 14.60 23.27
C SER A 123 10.71 13.86 23.40
N ASP A 124 11.33 13.90 24.59
CA ASP A 124 12.54 13.12 24.89
C ASP A 124 12.29 11.61 24.76
N GLY A 125 11.14 11.11 25.21
CA GLY A 125 10.79 9.69 25.06
C GLY A 125 10.69 9.26 23.60
N GLN A 126 10.09 10.08 22.73
CA GLN A 126 10.06 9.81 21.30
C GLN A 126 11.43 9.93 20.63
N ARG A 127 12.30 10.84 21.12
CA ARG A 127 13.70 10.90 20.68
C ARG A 127 14.43 9.60 21.01
N ASP A 128 14.30 9.09 22.22
CA ASP A 128 14.95 7.86 22.65
C ASP A 128 14.44 6.63 21.87
N GLU A 129 13.16 6.62 21.55
CA GLU A 129 12.59 5.63 20.64
C GLU A 129 13.17 5.75 19.22
N ALA A 130 13.25 6.96 18.67
CA ALA A 130 13.82 7.22 17.35
C ALA A 130 15.31 6.80 17.29
N ILE A 131 16.06 6.97 18.36
CA ILE A 131 17.46 6.49 18.47
C ILE A 131 17.50 4.95 18.41
N ARG A 132 16.69 4.26 19.20
CA ARG A 132 16.61 2.79 19.18
C ARG A 132 16.17 2.26 17.82
N ARG A 133 15.13 2.86 17.24
CA ARG A 133 14.61 2.54 15.91
C ARG A 133 15.69 2.74 14.84
N GLY A 134 16.36 3.89 14.83
CA GLY A 134 17.42 4.20 13.88
C GLY A 134 18.61 3.24 14.00
N ASN A 135 18.99 2.83 15.22
CA ASN A 135 20.03 1.84 15.44
C ASN A 135 19.63 0.46 14.88
N SER A 136 18.40 0.02 15.15
CA SER A 136 17.88 -1.25 14.64
C SER A 136 17.85 -1.28 13.11
N ILE A 137 17.36 -0.21 12.49
CA ILE A 137 17.28 -0.07 11.03
C ILE A 137 18.68 -0.14 10.39
N ARG A 138 19.66 0.59 10.95
CA ARG A 138 21.05 0.56 10.46
C ARG A 138 21.69 -0.81 10.63
N ASN A 139 21.45 -1.50 11.73
CA ASN A 139 21.96 -2.86 11.95
C ASN A 139 21.42 -3.88 10.95
N GLN A 140 20.30 -3.59 10.31
CA GLN A 140 19.72 -4.42 9.24
C GLN A 140 20.18 -4.01 7.84
N GLY A 141 21.03 -2.99 7.72
CA GLY A 141 21.61 -2.51 6.47
C GLY A 141 20.76 -1.48 5.72
N ASP A 142 19.73 -0.94 6.38
CA ASP A 142 18.95 0.18 5.84
C ASP A 142 19.43 1.52 6.41
N ASP A 143 19.08 2.60 5.74
CA ASP A 143 19.50 3.96 6.10
C ASP A 143 18.59 4.57 7.17
N ALA A 144 19.20 5.19 8.17
CA ALA A 144 18.51 5.98 9.18
C ALA A 144 19.48 7.04 9.76
N GLU A 145 19.04 8.29 9.76
CA GLU A 145 19.82 9.43 10.22
C GLU A 145 19.02 10.26 11.21
N LEU A 146 19.59 10.50 12.41
CA LEU A 146 18.99 11.41 13.37
C LEU A 146 19.31 12.86 12.98
N LEU A 147 18.30 13.72 12.95
CA LEU A 147 18.41 15.14 12.65
C LEU A 147 18.13 15.96 13.90
N SER A 148 19.02 16.92 14.17
CA SER A 148 18.79 17.95 15.18
C SER A 148 17.76 19.00 14.70
N VAL A 149 17.23 19.79 15.62
CA VAL A 149 16.31 20.91 15.29
C VAL A 149 16.97 21.91 14.35
N ASP A 150 18.26 22.21 14.52
CA ASP A 150 18.98 23.14 13.65
C ASP A 150 19.13 22.61 12.21
N GLN A 151 19.32 21.30 12.06
CA GLN A 151 19.32 20.66 10.76
C GLN A 151 17.93 20.69 10.12
N LEU A 152 16.89 20.40 10.90
CA LEU A 152 15.50 20.47 10.44
C LEU A 152 15.10 21.89 10.03
N ARG A 153 15.45 22.92 10.80
CA ARG A 153 15.18 24.33 10.44
C ARG A 153 15.76 24.70 9.06
N LYS A 154 16.91 24.14 8.71
CA LYS A 154 17.53 24.34 7.38
C LYS A 154 16.83 23.56 6.27
N MET A 155 16.42 22.32 6.56
CA MET A 155 15.78 21.43 5.58
C MET A 155 14.30 21.73 5.38
N LEU A 156 13.60 22.12 6.45
CA LEU A 156 12.15 22.31 6.52
C LEU A 156 11.80 23.70 7.06
N PRO A 157 12.21 24.78 6.40
CA PRO A 157 12.07 26.15 6.92
C PRO A 157 10.62 26.64 7.01
N TYR A 158 9.68 25.90 6.47
CA TYR A 158 8.25 26.19 6.45
C TYR A 158 7.48 25.63 7.66
N LEU A 159 8.15 24.85 8.53
CA LEU A 159 7.54 24.39 9.78
C LEU A 159 7.54 25.51 10.83
N ASP A 160 6.51 25.53 11.65
CA ASP A 160 6.45 26.38 12.83
C ASP A 160 7.16 25.68 14.00
N TYR A 161 8.38 26.13 14.30
CA TYR A 161 9.19 25.59 15.40
C TYR A 161 8.92 26.29 16.74
N ASP A 162 8.19 27.37 16.72
CA ASP A 162 7.97 28.22 17.92
C ASP A 162 6.59 27.94 18.54
N GLN A 163 5.74 27.19 17.86
CA GLN A 163 4.46 26.72 18.41
C GLN A 163 4.68 25.70 19.54
N SER A 164 3.81 25.70 20.54
CA SER A 164 3.95 24.89 21.76
C SER A 164 3.13 23.60 21.76
N ARG A 165 2.14 23.45 20.86
CA ARG A 165 1.25 22.30 20.88
C ARG A 165 1.94 20.99 20.45
N PHE A 166 2.81 21.08 19.45
CA PHE A 166 3.60 19.94 18.94
C PHE A 166 5.07 20.35 18.85
N PRO A 167 5.77 20.53 19.99
CA PRO A 167 7.15 21.00 19.98
C PRO A 167 8.04 20.01 19.21
N ILE A 168 8.96 20.53 18.40
CA ILE A 168 9.83 19.71 17.57
C ILE A 168 11.19 19.54 18.26
N TYR A 169 11.53 18.32 18.62
CA TYR A 169 12.79 17.94 19.30
C TYR A 169 13.83 17.39 18.34
N GLY A 170 13.43 17.04 17.11
CA GLY A 170 14.28 16.49 16.06
C GLY A 170 13.51 15.61 15.10
N GLY A 171 14.23 14.81 14.32
CA GLY A 171 13.63 13.90 13.37
C GLY A 171 14.49 12.70 13.06
N LEU A 172 13.88 11.63 12.55
CA LEU A 172 14.54 10.46 11.98
C LEU A 172 14.31 10.46 10.48
N LEU A 173 15.37 10.61 9.70
CA LEU A 173 15.35 10.62 8.24
C LEU A 173 15.73 9.26 7.68
N GLN A 174 14.94 8.77 6.74
CA GLN A 174 15.28 7.70 5.81
C GLN A 174 15.43 8.28 4.40
N ARG A 175 16.67 8.40 3.88
CA ARG A 175 16.96 9.03 2.57
C ARG A 175 16.44 8.22 1.40
N ARG A 176 16.50 6.89 1.50
CA ARG A 176 15.98 5.98 0.46
C ARG A 176 14.46 5.90 0.43
N GLY A 177 13.77 6.44 1.43
CA GLY A 177 12.34 6.64 1.39
C GLY A 177 11.90 7.75 0.43
N GLY A 178 10.60 7.82 0.13
CA GLY A 178 10.08 8.85 -0.77
C GLY A 178 8.65 8.58 -1.21
N THR A 179 8.38 8.82 -2.48
CA THR A 179 7.06 8.65 -3.08
C THR A 179 7.12 7.90 -4.41
N ALA A 180 6.01 7.26 -4.80
CA ALA A 180 5.83 6.71 -6.13
C ALA A 180 4.40 6.97 -6.61
N ARG A 181 4.15 6.97 -7.91
CA ARG A 181 2.83 7.26 -8.44
C ARG A 181 1.93 6.01 -8.41
N HIS A 182 0.89 6.05 -7.61
CA HIS A 182 0.05 4.88 -7.32
C HIS A 182 -0.66 4.29 -8.56
N ASP A 183 -1.16 5.15 -9.46
CA ASP A 183 -1.78 4.73 -10.73
C ASP A 183 -0.73 4.11 -11.67
N ALA A 184 0.45 4.72 -11.80
CA ALA A 184 1.53 4.18 -12.60
C ALA A 184 2.02 2.81 -12.08
N VAL A 185 2.05 2.62 -10.75
CA VAL A 185 2.38 1.32 -10.15
C VAL A 185 1.36 0.25 -10.53
N ALA A 186 0.05 0.56 -10.37
CA ALA A 186 -1.01 -0.37 -10.75
C ALA A 186 -0.95 -0.72 -12.24
N TRP A 187 -0.81 0.27 -13.10
CA TRP A 187 -0.76 0.08 -14.56
C TRP A 187 0.53 -0.62 -15.02
N GLY A 188 1.66 -0.33 -14.39
CA GLY A 188 2.90 -1.01 -14.66
C GLY A 188 2.82 -2.51 -14.38
N TYR A 189 2.28 -2.89 -13.22
CA TYR A 189 2.06 -4.30 -12.88
C TYR A 189 0.98 -4.95 -13.76
N ALA A 190 -0.13 -4.27 -14.03
CA ALA A 190 -1.18 -4.78 -14.93
C ALA A 190 -0.61 -5.08 -16.32
N ARG A 191 0.08 -4.12 -16.94
CA ARG A 191 0.74 -4.31 -18.23
C ARG A 191 1.79 -5.43 -18.18
N GLY A 192 2.61 -5.47 -17.12
CA GLY A 192 3.64 -6.48 -16.97
C GLY A 192 3.07 -7.90 -16.79
N ALA A 193 1.94 -8.05 -16.11
CA ALA A 193 1.22 -9.29 -15.94
C ALA A 193 0.55 -9.74 -17.25
N ASP A 194 -0.18 -8.83 -17.93
CA ASP A 194 -0.83 -9.10 -19.20
C ASP A 194 0.16 -9.56 -20.28
N GLN A 195 1.33 -8.91 -20.40
CA GLN A 195 2.38 -9.31 -21.34
C GLN A 195 2.93 -10.72 -21.09
N ARG A 196 2.67 -11.28 -19.91
CA ARG A 196 3.04 -12.66 -19.52
C ARG A 196 1.90 -13.65 -19.64
N GLY A 197 0.75 -13.20 -20.19
CA GLY A 197 -0.40 -14.04 -20.42
C GLY A 197 -1.36 -14.16 -19.23
N VAL A 198 -1.27 -13.28 -18.24
CA VAL A 198 -2.27 -13.19 -17.16
C VAL A 198 -3.52 -12.52 -17.70
N ASP A 199 -4.70 -13.05 -17.41
CA ASP A 199 -5.98 -12.45 -17.75
C ASP A 199 -6.41 -11.47 -16.66
N LEU A 200 -6.54 -10.20 -17.04
CA LEU A 200 -7.01 -9.14 -16.16
C LEU A 200 -8.48 -8.85 -16.48
N ILE A 201 -9.37 -9.31 -15.62
CA ILE A 201 -10.81 -9.29 -15.87
C ILE A 201 -11.46 -8.22 -15.00
N GLN A 202 -11.82 -7.12 -15.60
CA GLN A 202 -12.48 -5.99 -14.96
C GLN A 202 -14.00 -6.17 -14.96
N ASN A 203 -14.72 -5.42 -14.12
CA ASN A 203 -16.17 -5.51 -13.95
C ASN A 203 -16.64 -6.96 -13.71
N CYS A 204 -15.86 -7.71 -12.94
CA CYS A 204 -16.12 -9.11 -12.59
C CYS A 204 -16.05 -9.25 -11.05
N GLU A 205 -17.19 -9.07 -10.40
CA GLU A 205 -17.30 -9.18 -8.95
C GLU A 205 -17.39 -10.63 -8.53
N VAL A 206 -16.53 -11.04 -7.58
CA VAL A 206 -16.66 -12.34 -6.93
C VAL A 206 -17.77 -12.26 -5.90
N THR A 207 -18.75 -13.16 -6.02
CA THR A 207 -19.95 -13.21 -5.18
C THR A 207 -20.00 -14.45 -4.28
N GLY A 208 -19.08 -15.41 -4.50
CA GLY A 208 -18.98 -16.64 -3.71
C GLY A 208 -17.67 -17.35 -3.95
N ILE A 209 -17.27 -18.21 -3.02
CA ILE A 209 -16.12 -19.12 -3.13
C ILE A 209 -16.63 -20.54 -3.01
N ASP A 210 -16.39 -21.35 -4.03
CA ASP A 210 -16.85 -22.74 -4.08
C ASP A 210 -15.86 -23.65 -3.35
N ILE A 211 -16.37 -24.36 -2.34
CA ILE A 211 -15.58 -25.25 -1.50
C ILE A 211 -16.27 -26.63 -1.45
N LYS A 212 -15.50 -27.69 -1.66
CA LYS A 212 -15.97 -29.06 -1.51
C LYS A 212 -14.99 -29.86 -0.68
N ALA A 213 -15.47 -30.47 0.38
CA ALA A 213 -14.67 -31.28 1.31
C ALA A 213 -13.41 -30.55 1.84
N GLY A 214 -13.53 -29.25 2.15
CA GLY A 214 -12.41 -28.45 2.65
C GLY A 214 -11.39 -27.99 1.59
N ILE A 215 -11.68 -28.21 0.31
CA ILE A 215 -10.81 -27.85 -0.82
C ILE A 215 -11.53 -26.82 -1.69
N VAL A 216 -10.86 -25.72 -2.06
CA VAL A 216 -11.40 -24.74 -3.00
C VAL A 216 -11.58 -25.36 -4.40
N GLN A 217 -12.71 -25.07 -5.04
CA GLN A 217 -13.01 -25.56 -6.39
C GLN A 217 -13.04 -24.41 -7.41
N GLY A 218 -13.22 -23.18 -6.95
CA GLY A 218 -13.32 -22.00 -7.78
C GLY A 218 -14.09 -20.86 -7.11
N VAL A 219 -14.63 -19.97 -7.92
CA VAL A 219 -15.38 -18.80 -7.48
C VAL A 219 -16.64 -18.59 -8.30
N GLN A 220 -17.68 -18.06 -7.67
CA GLN A 220 -18.86 -17.51 -8.35
C GLN A 220 -18.61 -16.02 -8.61
N THR A 221 -18.97 -15.56 -9.79
CA THR A 221 -18.77 -14.17 -10.18
C THR A 221 -20.01 -13.58 -10.84
N SER A 222 -20.06 -12.26 -10.98
CA SER A 222 -21.08 -11.55 -11.78
C SER A 222 -21.05 -11.90 -13.28
N ARG A 223 -20.00 -12.62 -13.73
CA ARG A 223 -19.81 -13.05 -15.12
C ARG A 223 -19.79 -14.58 -15.28
N GLY A 224 -20.34 -15.31 -14.29
CA GLY A 224 -20.42 -16.77 -14.27
C GLY A 224 -19.44 -17.42 -13.32
N ALA A 225 -19.54 -18.75 -13.21
CA ALA A 225 -18.66 -19.55 -12.38
C ALA A 225 -17.31 -19.77 -13.05
N ILE A 226 -16.23 -19.73 -12.25
CA ILE A 226 -14.86 -19.94 -12.71
C ILE A 226 -14.23 -21.01 -11.82
N ARG A 227 -13.81 -22.15 -12.41
CA ARG A 227 -13.07 -23.19 -11.69
C ARG A 227 -11.62 -22.73 -11.45
N ALA A 228 -11.08 -23.03 -10.27
CA ALA A 228 -9.69 -22.73 -9.93
C ALA A 228 -9.12 -23.74 -8.95
N LYS A 229 -7.85 -24.12 -9.16
CA LYS A 229 -7.11 -24.99 -8.24
C LYS A 229 -6.64 -24.24 -7.00
N LYS A 230 -6.35 -22.94 -7.15
CA LYS A 230 -5.89 -22.06 -6.09
C LYS A 230 -6.59 -20.71 -6.20
N VAL A 231 -7.00 -20.15 -5.07
CA VAL A 231 -7.64 -18.84 -4.98
C VAL A 231 -6.90 -17.99 -3.96
N GLY A 232 -6.51 -16.77 -4.34
CA GLY A 232 -5.90 -15.79 -3.46
C GLY A 232 -6.84 -14.63 -3.17
N ILE A 233 -7.15 -14.39 -1.90
CA ILE A 233 -7.94 -13.23 -1.45
C ILE A 233 -6.98 -12.05 -1.24
N VAL A 234 -7.13 -10.97 -2.05
CA VAL A 234 -6.23 -9.80 -2.06
C VAL A 234 -7.04 -8.51 -2.24
N VAL A 235 -7.95 -8.23 -1.32
CA VAL A 235 -8.98 -7.19 -1.47
C VAL A 235 -8.93 -6.10 -0.38
N ALA A 236 -7.81 -6.00 0.34
CA ALA A 236 -7.57 -4.97 1.37
C ALA A 236 -8.75 -4.83 2.34
N GLY A 237 -9.27 -3.64 2.57
CA GLY A 237 -10.35 -3.37 3.52
C GLY A 237 -11.64 -4.19 3.34
N ARG A 238 -11.77 -4.96 2.28
CA ARG A 238 -12.91 -5.88 2.08
C ARG A 238 -12.58 -7.36 2.33
N SER A 239 -11.40 -7.62 2.90
CA SER A 239 -10.92 -8.99 3.12
C SER A 239 -11.84 -9.81 4.00
N SER A 240 -12.39 -9.24 5.09
CA SER A 240 -13.36 -9.93 5.94
C SER A 240 -14.66 -10.28 5.22
N GLN A 241 -15.13 -9.42 4.29
CA GLN A 241 -16.34 -9.70 3.49
C GLN A 241 -16.13 -10.87 2.52
N VAL A 242 -14.97 -10.90 1.84
CA VAL A 242 -14.68 -11.98 0.89
C VAL A 242 -14.34 -13.29 1.62
N ALA A 243 -13.62 -13.22 2.74
CA ALA A 243 -13.34 -14.41 3.57
C ALA A 243 -14.63 -15.04 4.14
N ALA A 244 -15.63 -14.21 4.46
CA ALA A 244 -16.94 -14.72 4.91
C ALA A 244 -17.66 -15.55 3.85
N MET A 245 -17.40 -15.34 2.54
CA MET A 245 -17.92 -16.20 1.45
C MET A 245 -17.39 -17.63 1.53
N ALA A 246 -16.23 -17.82 2.20
CA ALA A 246 -15.63 -19.12 2.49
C ALA A 246 -15.93 -19.61 3.93
N GLY A 247 -16.88 -18.99 4.64
CA GLY A 247 -17.17 -19.31 6.03
C GLY A 247 -16.08 -18.91 7.03
N MET A 248 -15.16 -18.05 6.66
CA MET A 248 -14.02 -17.64 7.50
C MET A 248 -14.27 -16.30 8.17
N ARG A 249 -13.88 -16.19 9.45
CA ARG A 249 -13.80 -14.92 10.18
C ARG A 249 -12.32 -14.53 10.32
N LEU A 250 -11.98 -13.33 9.89
CA LEU A 250 -10.62 -12.79 10.01
C LEU A 250 -10.51 -11.84 11.22
N PRO A 251 -9.35 -11.78 11.88
CA PRO A 251 -9.05 -10.78 12.90
C PRO A 251 -8.70 -9.44 12.23
N ILE A 252 -9.61 -8.92 11.43
CA ILE A 252 -9.42 -7.69 10.65
C ILE A 252 -10.65 -6.82 10.82
N GLU A 253 -10.43 -5.59 11.27
CA GLU A 253 -11.42 -4.53 11.25
C GLU A 253 -11.16 -3.56 10.11
N SER A 254 -12.24 -3.03 9.52
CA SER A 254 -12.14 -2.09 8.39
C SER A 254 -12.45 -0.69 8.86
N HIS A 255 -11.51 0.24 8.66
CA HIS A 255 -11.62 1.64 9.06
C HIS A 255 -11.37 2.56 7.87
N LEU A 256 -12.00 3.72 7.90
CA LEU A 256 -11.75 4.75 6.90
C LEU A 256 -10.51 5.57 7.27
N LEU A 257 -9.56 5.67 6.34
CA LEU A 257 -8.49 6.67 6.40
C LEU A 257 -8.72 7.73 5.33
N GLN A 258 -8.82 8.99 5.78
CA GLN A 258 -9.11 10.13 4.92
C GLN A 258 -7.82 10.86 4.54
N ALA A 259 -7.77 11.30 3.28
CA ALA A 259 -6.66 12.08 2.76
C ALA A 259 -7.16 13.30 1.96
N PHE A 260 -6.28 14.26 1.77
CA PHE A 260 -6.57 15.58 1.23
C PHE A 260 -5.53 16.01 0.20
N VAL A 261 -5.93 16.85 -0.74
CA VAL A 261 -5.00 17.52 -1.65
C VAL A 261 -5.39 18.97 -1.84
N THR A 262 -4.38 19.85 -1.83
CA THR A 262 -4.55 21.28 -2.12
C THR A 262 -4.47 21.56 -3.62
N GLU A 263 -4.75 22.80 -3.99
CA GLU A 263 -4.33 23.37 -5.26
C GLU A 263 -2.81 23.24 -5.45
N GLY A 264 -2.36 23.33 -6.71
CA GLY A 264 -0.93 23.25 -7.04
C GLY A 264 -0.19 24.51 -6.54
N LEU A 265 0.79 24.28 -5.70
CA LEU A 265 1.73 25.30 -5.23
C LEU A 265 3.06 25.16 -5.96
N LYS A 266 3.89 26.21 -5.92
CA LYS A 266 5.30 26.09 -6.31
C LYS A 266 5.98 25.02 -5.45
N PRO A 267 7.04 24.33 -5.94
CA PRO A 267 7.78 23.37 -5.13
C PRO A 267 8.25 24.04 -3.82
N CYS A 268 7.85 23.45 -2.70
CA CYS A 268 8.17 23.95 -1.35
C CYS A 268 8.45 22.85 -0.35
N ILE A 269 8.04 21.60 -0.62
CA ILE A 269 8.27 20.44 0.25
C ILE A 269 9.00 19.38 -0.52
N ASP A 270 10.30 19.19 -0.22
CA ASP A 270 11.13 18.19 -0.91
C ASP A 270 11.00 16.79 -0.29
N HIS A 271 10.64 16.69 0.98
CA HIS A 271 10.58 15.45 1.74
C HIS A 271 9.15 15.03 2.04
N VAL A 272 8.94 13.75 2.32
CA VAL A 272 7.77 13.31 3.05
C VAL A 272 7.99 13.56 4.53
N ILE A 273 7.02 14.14 5.22
CA ILE A 273 7.12 14.47 6.63
C ILE A 273 5.96 13.81 7.37
N SER A 274 6.25 13.18 8.49
CA SER A 274 5.26 12.64 9.42
C SER A 274 5.46 13.17 10.83
N PHE A 275 4.36 13.43 11.52
CA PHE A 275 4.32 13.99 12.87
C PHE A 275 3.59 13.00 13.78
N GLY A 276 4.32 12.31 14.64
CA GLY A 276 3.76 11.26 15.49
C GLY A 276 2.63 11.75 16.39
N MET A 277 2.86 12.81 17.17
CA MET A 277 1.83 13.36 18.09
C MET A 277 0.64 14.00 17.40
N GLY A 278 0.84 14.57 16.22
CA GLY A 278 -0.24 15.24 15.49
C GLY A 278 -1.04 14.31 14.58
N HIS A 279 -0.70 13.02 14.54
CA HIS A 279 -1.27 12.06 13.60
C HIS A 279 -1.43 12.66 12.19
N PHE A 280 -0.36 13.31 11.72
CA PHE A 280 -0.37 14.06 10.48
C PHE A 280 0.83 13.69 9.62
N TYR A 281 0.62 13.55 8.33
CA TYR A 281 1.69 13.39 7.36
C TYR A 281 1.43 14.25 6.13
N ILE A 282 2.51 14.68 5.45
CA ILE A 282 2.42 15.52 4.27
C ILE A 282 3.54 15.21 3.28
N SER A 283 3.23 15.34 2.00
CA SER A 283 4.18 15.39 0.90
C SER A 283 3.68 16.35 -0.18
N GLN A 284 4.55 16.76 -1.08
CA GLN A 284 4.15 17.51 -2.26
C GLN A 284 4.23 16.63 -3.50
N SER A 285 3.14 16.59 -4.26
CA SER A 285 3.08 15.86 -5.53
C SER A 285 3.84 16.59 -6.64
N ASP A 286 4.25 15.87 -7.68
CA ASP A 286 4.92 16.47 -8.86
C ASP A 286 4.06 17.50 -9.60
N LYS A 287 2.74 17.53 -9.35
CA LYS A 287 1.82 18.55 -9.84
C LYS A 287 1.70 19.78 -8.92
N GLY A 288 2.48 19.81 -7.84
CA GLY A 288 2.52 20.90 -6.88
C GLY A 288 1.50 20.83 -5.74
N GLY A 289 0.48 19.98 -5.81
CA GLY A 289 -0.51 19.82 -4.74
C GLY A 289 0.11 19.21 -3.49
N LEU A 290 -0.19 19.79 -2.32
CA LEU A 290 0.16 19.19 -1.04
C LEU A 290 -0.81 18.04 -0.77
N VAL A 291 -0.27 16.83 -0.62
CA VAL A 291 -1.02 15.62 -0.27
C VAL A 291 -0.78 15.31 1.19
N PHE A 292 -1.83 15.30 1.98
CA PHE A 292 -1.73 15.11 3.42
C PHE A 292 -2.90 14.29 3.96
N GLY A 293 -2.75 13.79 5.15
CA GLY A 293 -3.74 13.02 5.89
C GLY A 293 -3.28 12.81 7.31
N GLY A 294 -3.99 12.00 8.04
CA GLY A 294 -3.69 11.81 9.45
C GLY A 294 -4.33 10.56 10.01
N ASP A 295 -5.23 10.76 10.93
CA ASP A 295 -5.80 9.73 11.77
C ASP A 295 -6.95 8.94 11.11
N LEU A 296 -7.32 7.83 11.73
CA LEU A 296 -8.51 7.05 11.42
C LEU A 296 -9.75 7.69 12.06
N ASP A 297 -10.92 7.46 11.47
CA ASP A 297 -12.19 7.94 12.06
C ASP A 297 -12.67 7.07 13.24
N MET A 298 -11.94 6.04 13.59
CA MET A 298 -12.19 5.09 14.69
C MET A 298 -13.53 4.32 14.60
N TYR A 299 -14.27 4.45 13.51
CA TYR A 299 -15.48 3.69 13.25
C TYR A 299 -15.21 2.54 12.31
N ALA A 300 -15.45 1.30 12.76
CA ALA A 300 -15.38 0.14 11.88
C ALA A 300 -16.49 0.23 10.81
N SER A 301 -16.10 0.47 9.57
CA SER A 301 -17.04 0.63 8.46
C SER A 301 -16.42 0.32 7.10
N TYR A 302 -17.29 0.14 6.11
CA TYR A 302 -16.91 0.02 4.70
C TYR A 302 -17.23 1.30 3.90
N ALA A 303 -17.46 2.41 4.60
CA ALA A 303 -17.65 3.71 3.97
C ALA A 303 -16.41 4.11 3.16
N ALA A 304 -16.63 4.70 2.01
CA ALA A 304 -15.55 5.21 1.15
C ALA A 304 -15.52 6.74 1.09
N ARG A 305 -16.33 7.38 1.93
CA ARG A 305 -16.41 8.84 2.07
C ARG A 305 -15.98 9.23 3.46
N GLY A 306 -15.15 10.28 3.55
CA GLY A 306 -14.72 10.85 4.81
C GLY A 306 -15.85 11.60 5.56
N ASN A 307 -15.52 12.10 6.71
CA ASN A 307 -16.40 12.87 7.58
C ASN A 307 -15.76 14.23 7.92
N LEU A 308 -16.59 15.18 8.33
CA LEU A 308 -16.15 16.55 8.63
C LEU A 308 -15.23 16.63 9.88
N PRO A 309 -15.50 15.92 10.98
CA PRO A 309 -14.60 15.93 12.13
C PRO A 309 -13.16 15.57 11.80
N MET A 310 -12.93 14.60 10.91
CA MET A 310 -11.57 14.25 10.46
C MET A 310 -10.93 15.34 9.58
N VAL A 311 -11.74 16.06 8.78
CA VAL A 311 -11.24 17.21 8.04
C VAL A 311 -10.73 18.28 8.99
N GLU A 312 -11.50 18.61 10.02
CA GLU A 312 -11.18 19.62 11.03
C GLU A 312 -9.92 19.21 11.81
N HIS A 313 -9.89 17.98 12.32
CA HIS A 313 -8.75 17.46 13.09
C HIS A 313 -7.43 17.50 12.29
N VAL A 314 -7.43 16.97 11.07
CA VAL A 314 -6.24 16.92 10.23
C VAL A 314 -5.81 18.31 9.76
N ALA A 315 -6.76 19.19 9.44
CA ALA A 315 -6.47 20.57 9.06
C ALA A 315 -5.87 21.38 10.24
N GLU A 316 -6.40 21.21 11.43
CA GLU A 316 -5.89 21.86 12.65
C GLU A 316 -4.45 21.43 12.95
N ALA A 317 -4.15 20.14 12.93
CA ALA A 317 -2.80 19.63 13.12
C ALA A 317 -1.85 20.15 12.03
N GLY A 318 -2.28 20.10 10.78
CA GLY A 318 -1.51 20.59 9.64
C GLY A 318 -1.21 22.08 9.73
N MET A 319 -2.19 22.91 10.05
CA MET A 319 -2.01 24.37 10.18
C MET A 319 -1.16 24.77 11.38
N THR A 320 -1.22 23.99 12.47
CA THR A 320 -0.36 24.22 13.65
C THR A 320 1.12 23.99 13.30
N LEU A 321 1.40 22.92 12.57
CA LEU A 321 2.77 22.54 12.21
C LEU A 321 3.30 23.29 10.98
N MET A 322 2.40 23.62 10.06
CA MET A 322 2.71 24.27 8.78
C MET A 322 1.65 25.35 8.47
N PRO A 323 1.76 26.57 9.01
CA PRO A 323 0.74 27.61 8.86
C PRO A 323 0.39 27.97 7.40
N MET A 324 1.30 27.68 6.46
CA MET A 324 1.06 27.88 5.03
C MET A 324 -0.11 27.07 4.48
N ILE A 325 -0.44 25.92 5.09
CA ILE A 325 -1.56 25.07 4.67
C ILE A 325 -2.89 25.85 4.77
N GLY A 326 -3.05 26.67 5.80
CA GLY A 326 -4.25 27.49 6.00
C GLY A 326 -4.50 28.53 4.90
N LYS A 327 -3.51 28.81 4.05
CA LYS A 327 -3.63 29.74 2.90
C LYS A 327 -3.88 29.02 1.57
N ALA A 328 -3.77 27.70 1.54
CA ALA A 328 -3.98 26.89 0.34
C ALA A 328 -5.44 26.42 0.24
N ARG A 329 -5.98 26.37 -0.96
CA ARG A 329 -7.33 25.85 -1.19
C ARG A 329 -7.30 24.33 -1.22
N MET A 330 -8.14 23.69 -0.43
CA MET A 330 -8.36 22.25 -0.52
C MET A 330 -9.19 21.96 -1.78
N LEU A 331 -8.63 21.17 -2.71
CA LEU A 331 -9.34 20.80 -3.93
C LEU A 331 -10.19 19.56 -3.74
N ARG A 332 -9.72 18.60 -2.94
CA ARG A 332 -10.38 17.30 -2.79
C ARG A 332 -10.00 16.63 -1.49
N SER A 333 -10.99 15.90 -0.94
CA SER A 333 -10.76 14.84 0.04
C SER A 333 -11.25 13.52 -0.49
N TRP A 334 -10.67 12.43 -0.03
CA TRP A 334 -11.08 11.06 -0.34
C TRP A 334 -10.76 10.13 0.81
N GLY A 335 -11.36 8.93 0.82
CA GLY A 335 -11.09 7.92 1.83
C GLY A 335 -10.74 6.56 1.24
N GLY A 336 -9.84 5.85 1.89
CA GLY A 336 -9.52 4.45 1.64
C GLY A 336 -9.96 3.58 2.81
N ILE A 337 -10.43 2.37 2.51
CA ILE A 337 -10.87 1.42 3.54
C ILE A 337 -9.64 0.60 3.95
N MET A 338 -9.13 0.85 5.14
CA MET A 338 -7.99 0.13 5.69
C MET A 338 -8.44 -1.18 6.33
N ASP A 339 -7.59 -2.17 6.25
CA ASP A 339 -7.73 -3.50 6.85
C ASP A 339 -6.78 -3.59 8.07
N MET A 340 -7.32 -3.28 9.26
CA MET A 340 -6.56 -3.21 10.50
C MET A 340 -6.52 -4.57 11.19
N THR A 341 -5.33 -5.08 11.44
CA THR A 341 -5.08 -6.23 12.30
C THR A 341 -4.76 -5.79 13.73
N PRO A 342 -4.95 -6.64 14.75
CA PRO A 342 -4.69 -6.28 16.13
C PRO A 342 -3.24 -5.89 16.45
N ASP A 343 -2.27 -6.39 15.66
CA ASP A 343 -0.83 -6.12 15.84
C ASP A 343 -0.24 -5.16 14.79
N GLY A 344 -1.07 -4.54 13.98
CA GLY A 344 -0.63 -3.57 12.97
C GLY A 344 0.18 -4.16 11.81
N SER A 345 0.27 -5.49 11.69
CA SER A 345 1.08 -6.19 10.70
C SER A 345 0.25 -7.08 9.78
N PRO A 346 0.68 -7.30 8.52
CA PRO A 346 -0.14 -7.98 7.53
C PRO A 346 -0.24 -9.49 7.76
N ILE A 347 -1.11 -10.13 7.00
CA ILE A 347 -1.26 -11.57 6.89
C ILE A 347 -0.90 -11.97 5.46
N ILE A 348 0.09 -12.84 5.30
CA ILE A 348 0.45 -13.51 4.04
C ILE A 348 0.55 -15.00 4.35
N ASP A 349 -0.57 -15.73 4.20
CA ASP A 349 -0.62 -17.13 4.65
C ASP A 349 -1.61 -17.97 3.86
N LYS A 350 -1.52 -19.27 4.08
CA LYS A 350 -2.55 -20.24 3.73
C LYS A 350 -3.70 -20.16 4.73
N THR A 351 -4.88 -20.54 4.29
CA THR A 351 -6.00 -20.74 5.21
C THR A 351 -6.10 -22.23 5.61
N HIS A 352 -7.07 -22.55 6.47
CA HIS A 352 -7.41 -23.94 6.76
C HIS A 352 -8.15 -24.65 5.61
N ILE A 353 -8.56 -23.91 4.59
CA ILE A 353 -9.17 -24.44 3.36
C ILE A 353 -8.06 -24.67 2.34
N GLU A 354 -7.91 -25.91 1.90
CA GLU A 354 -6.87 -26.26 0.91
C GLU A 354 -7.09 -25.49 -0.40
N GLY A 355 -6.01 -24.90 -0.92
CA GLY A 355 -6.05 -24.09 -2.13
C GLY A 355 -6.51 -22.65 -1.94
N LEU A 356 -6.94 -22.24 -0.72
CA LEU A 356 -7.33 -20.88 -0.42
C LEU A 356 -6.23 -20.13 0.37
N TYR A 357 -5.81 -18.99 -0.14
CA TYR A 357 -4.72 -18.17 0.37
C TYR A 357 -5.19 -16.76 0.70
N LEU A 358 -4.52 -16.10 1.65
CA LEU A 358 -4.88 -14.77 2.15
C LEU A 358 -3.67 -13.82 2.11
N ASN A 359 -3.89 -12.63 1.56
CA ASN A 359 -2.95 -11.52 1.58
C ASN A 359 -3.74 -10.24 1.96
N ALA A 360 -3.73 -9.89 3.24
CA ALA A 360 -4.60 -8.87 3.82
C ALA A 360 -4.02 -8.29 5.11
N GLY A 361 -4.74 -7.34 5.73
CA GLY A 361 -4.37 -6.77 7.03
C GLY A 361 -3.19 -5.79 6.92
N TRP A 362 -3.16 -5.00 5.88
CA TRP A 362 -2.01 -4.15 5.56
C TRP A 362 -1.89 -2.89 6.41
N CYS A 363 -2.90 -2.55 7.17
CA CYS A 363 -2.90 -1.38 8.05
C CYS A 363 -2.38 -0.13 7.31
N TYR A 364 -1.40 0.56 7.88
CA TYR A 364 -0.74 1.72 7.24
C TYR A 364 0.36 1.33 6.25
N GLY A 365 0.69 0.05 6.14
CA GLY A 365 1.84 -0.47 5.37
C GLY A 365 1.58 -0.77 3.90
N GLY A 366 0.34 -0.74 3.43
CA GLY A 366 -0.07 -1.37 2.18
C GLY A 366 0.68 -0.94 0.92
N PHE A 367 0.72 0.35 0.61
CA PHE A 367 1.32 0.80 -0.65
C PHE A 367 2.82 0.50 -0.75
N LYS A 368 3.57 0.84 0.29
CA LYS A 368 5.01 0.60 0.31
C LYS A 368 5.39 -0.89 0.27
N ALA A 369 4.45 -1.75 0.61
CA ALA A 369 4.60 -3.20 0.58
C ALA A 369 4.30 -3.83 -0.79
N VAL A 370 3.70 -3.13 -1.74
CA VAL A 370 3.18 -3.71 -3.00
C VAL A 370 4.17 -4.64 -3.71
N PRO A 371 5.45 -4.29 -3.92
CA PRO A 371 6.39 -5.20 -4.58
C PRO A 371 6.67 -6.47 -3.77
N ALA A 372 7.01 -6.33 -2.49
CA ALA A 372 7.33 -7.49 -1.64
C ALA A 372 6.11 -8.36 -1.35
N SER A 373 4.96 -7.73 -1.13
CA SER A 373 3.69 -8.44 -0.96
C SER A 373 3.41 -9.37 -2.13
N GLY A 374 3.48 -8.84 -3.36
CA GLY A 374 3.27 -9.65 -4.56
C GLY A 374 4.32 -10.73 -4.72
N ASN A 375 5.59 -10.42 -4.48
CA ASN A 375 6.69 -11.38 -4.57
C ASN A 375 6.54 -12.51 -3.54
N CYS A 376 6.31 -12.19 -2.27
CA CYS A 376 6.19 -13.17 -1.20
C CYS A 376 4.91 -14.01 -1.33
N PHE A 377 3.79 -13.40 -1.71
CA PHE A 377 2.54 -14.12 -1.88
C PHE A 377 2.54 -15.03 -3.11
N ALA A 378 3.15 -14.57 -4.21
CA ALA A 378 3.38 -15.41 -5.39
C ALA A 378 4.24 -16.64 -5.05
N HIS A 379 5.30 -16.44 -4.26
CA HIS A 379 6.14 -17.56 -3.80
C HIS A 379 5.32 -18.55 -2.96
N LEU A 380 4.55 -18.08 -1.99
CA LEU A 380 3.68 -18.92 -1.17
C LEU A 380 2.67 -19.71 -2.01
N MET A 381 1.98 -19.04 -2.94
CA MET A 381 1.00 -19.71 -3.80
C MET A 381 1.66 -20.71 -4.77
N ALA A 382 2.85 -20.44 -5.26
CA ALA A 382 3.56 -21.32 -6.18
C ALA A 382 4.11 -22.56 -5.47
N THR A 383 4.81 -22.38 -4.34
CA THR A 383 5.58 -23.43 -3.66
C THR A 383 4.85 -24.09 -2.48
N GLY A 384 3.82 -23.43 -1.94
CA GLY A 384 3.15 -23.85 -0.70
C GLY A 384 3.93 -23.51 0.58
N SER A 385 5.07 -22.81 0.49
CA SER A 385 5.91 -22.42 1.61
C SER A 385 6.06 -20.91 1.69
N PRO A 386 6.11 -20.30 2.88
CA PRO A 386 6.28 -18.87 3.00
C PRO A 386 7.66 -18.42 2.49
N HIS A 387 7.71 -17.26 1.86
CA HIS A 387 8.98 -16.61 1.52
C HIS A 387 9.72 -16.18 2.79
N ALA A 388 11.05 -16.22 2.79
CA ALA A 388 11.87 -15.91 3.97
C ALA A 388 11.53 -14.54 4.59
N ALA A 389 11.29 -13.52 3.77
CA ALA A 389 10.92 -12.19 4.24
C ALA A 389 9.49 -12.08 4.82
N ALA A 390 8.64 -13.09 4.66
CA ALA A 390 7.24 -13.06 5.09
C ALA A 390 6.87 -14.18 6.09
N GLN A 391 7.86 -14.86 6.67
CA GLN A 391 7.63 -15.97 7.58
C GLN A 391 6.85 -15.59 8.85
N SER A 392 6.95 -14.34 9.28
CA SER A 392 6.27 -13.83 10.47
C SER A 392 4.79 -13.50 10.23
N PHE A 393 4.33 -13.41 8.98
CA PHE A 393 2.98 -12.90 8.65
C PHE A 393 1.92 -14.00 8.63
N ARG A 394 2.01 -14.92 9.55
CA ARG A 394 1.09 -16.07 9.69
C ARG A 394 -0.25 -15.68 10.26
N LEU A 395 -1.31 -16.31 9.79
CA LEU A 395 -2.67 -16.10 10.30
C LEU A 395 -2.85 -16.66 11.71
N ASP A 396 -2.22 -17.81 12.02
CA ASP A 396 -2.35 -18.50 13.30
C ASP A 396 -1.72 -17.75 14.51
N ARG A 397 -0.90 -16.70 14.25
CA ARG A 397 -0.33 -15.88 15.32
C ARG A 397 -1.40 -15.21 16.20
N PHE A 398 -2.56 -14.91 15.65
CA PHE A 398 -3.69 -14.32 16.38
C PHE A 398 -4.42 -15.34 17.25
N GLN A 399 -4.30 -16.63 16.99
CA GLN A 399 -4.88 -17.69 17.79
C GLN A 399 -3.92 -18.15 18.88
N THR A 400 -2.65 -18.24 18.56
CA THR A 400 -1.61 -18.77 19.47
C THR A 400 -0.97 -17.70 20.34
N GLY A 401 -1.13 -16.42 20.00
CA GLY A 401 -0.40 -15.31 20.62
C GLY A 401 1.11 -15.31 20.34
N ARG A 402 1.61 -16.23 19.52
CA ARG A 402 3.04 -16.34 19.20
C ARG A 402 3.37 -15.56 17.93
N GLY A 403 4.42 -14.73 18.03
CA GLY A 403 4.89 -13.93 16.89
C GLY A 403 4.01 -12.74 16.56
N LEU A 404 3.22 -12.23 17.52
CA LEU A 404 2.56 -10.94 17.40
C LEU A 404 3.61 -9.85 17.19
N MET A 405 3.33 -8.94 16.28
CA MET A 405 4.22 -7.84 15.92
C MET A 405 3.45 -6.53 16.12
N ASP A 406 3.76 -5.83 17.20
CA ASP A 406 3.17 -4.52 17.48
C ASP A 406 4.12 -3.42 17.01
N GLU A 407 4.20 -3.26 15.70
CA GLU A 407 5.02 -2.23 15.08
C GLU A 407 4.42 -0.84 15.35
N GLU A 408 5.21 0.02 15.98
CA GLU A 408 4.82 1.39 16.32
C GLU A 408 3.70 1.49 17.37
N GLY A 409 3.36 0.40 18.05
CA GLY A 409 2.20 0.37 18.92
C GLY A 409 0.90 0.67 18.17
N THR A 410 0.83 0.36 16.89
CA THR A 410 -0.27 0.79 16.02
C THR A 410 -1.61 0.29 16.51
N GLY A 411 -1.66 -0.93 17.02
CA GLY A 411 -2.85 -1.47 17.66
C GLY A 411 -3.12 -0.84 19.01
N ALA A 412 -2.07 -0.56 19.78
CA ALA A 412 -2.17 0.00 21.11
C ALA A 412 -2.40 1.51 21.12
N GLN A 413 -1.80 2.24 20.20
CA GLN A 413 -1.97 3.70 20.11
C GLN A 413 -3.42 4.12 19.89
N HIS A 414 -4.16 3.35 19.11
CA HIS A 414 -5.57 3.60 18.86
C HIS A 414 -6.48 3.10 19.97
N ASN A 415 -5.96 2.23 20.85
CA ASN A 415 -6.72 1.69 21.98
C ASN A 415 -6.46 2.45 23.30
N LEU A 416 -5.54 3.39 23.30
CA LEU A 416 -5.17 4.17 24.50
C LEU A 416 -5.87 5.53 24.59
N HIS A 417 -6.81 5.79 23.69
CA HIS A 417 -7.55 7.08 23.68
C HIS A 417 -9.04 6.89 23.65
#